data_2fc5adfc2e92938c329cde9dc2b2dede
#
_entry.id   2fc5adfc2e92938c329cde9dc2b2dede
#
_cell.length_a   1.000
_cell.length_b   1.000
_cell.length_c   1.000
_cell.angle_alpha   90.00
_cell.angle_beta   90.00
_cell.angle_gamma   90.00
#
_symmetry.space_group_name_H-M   'P 1'
#
loop_
_entity.id
_entity.type
_entity.pdbx_description
1 polymer ?
#
loop_
_entity_poly.entity_id
_entity_poly.type
_entity_poly.pdbx_seq_one_letter_code
_entity_poly.pdbx_strand_id
1 'polypeptide(L)'
;MVYDDFDKAIEYLPTSYGKEAEHFTKGAAYAMKARFALYMGDWEVAAEAAKACMDLNIYSLEPDYGKLFLQSTKTNPEKIFILPRSIANDVIVDSWIVINSLPRNAGGYGSCCPSWDLLAAYLCTDGLP
;
A
#
# COMPACT_ATOMS: atom_id res chain seq x y z
N MET A 1 -17.76 5.34 15.85
CA MET A 1 -16.52 5.54 16.64
C MET A 1 -15.27 5.49 15.76
N VAL A 2 -14.87 4.39 15.13
CA VAL A 2 -13.68 4.40 14.25
C VAL A 2 -13.89 5.26 13.00
N TYR A 3 -15.06 5.21 12.39
CA TYR A 3 -15.37 6.05 11.22
C TYR A 3 -15.39 7.54 11.58
N ASP A 4 -15.92 7.90 12.75
CA ASP A 4 -15.93 9.28 13.23
C ASP A 4 -14.52 9.84 13.43
N ASP A 5 -13.58 8.98 13.84
CA ASP A 5 -12.18 9.37 14.00
C ASP A 5 -11.52 9.61 12.63
N PHE A 6 -11.83 8.76 11.62
CA PHE A 6 -11.41 9.01 10.25
C PHE A 6 -12.04 10.27 9.67
N ASP A 7 -13.32 10.54 9.94
CA ASP A 7 -14.00 11.74 9.44
C ASP A 7 -13.39 13.02 10.01
N LYS A 8 -13.06 13.02 11.31
CA LYS A 8 -12.29 14.10 11.91
C LYS A 8 -10.90 14.25 11.30
N ALA A 9 -10.18 13.14 11.10
CA ALA A 9 -8.87 13.17 10.45
C ALA A 9 -8.97 13.75 9.03
N ILE A 10 -10.00 13.38 8.27
CA ILE A 10 -10.25 13.90 6.92
C ILE A 10 -10.53 15.40 6.94
N GLU A 11 -11.21 15.92 7.97
CA GLU A 11 -11.49 17.34 8.12
C GLU A 11 -10.21 18.17 8.32
N TYR A 12 -9.30 17.70 9.18
CA TYR A 12 -8.15 18.50 9.62
C TYR A 12 -6.86 18.22 8.84
N LEU A 13 -6.72 17.04 8.22
CA LEU A 13 -5.49 16.69 7.51
C LEU A 13 -5.39 17.41 6.17
N PRO A 14 -4.18 17.85 5.78
CA PRO A 14 -3.93 18.39 4.46
C PRO A 14 -3.97 17.29 3.39
N THR A 15 -4.18 17.69 2.16
CA THR A 15 -4.14 16.77 1.01
C THR A 15 -2.73 16.32 0.67
N SER A 16 -1.71 17.10 1.00
CA SER A 16 -0.31 16.79 0.73
C SER A 16 0.62 17.52 1.69
N TYR A 17 1.75 16.90 2.00
CA TYR A 17 2.92 17.51 2.67
C TYR A 17 4.08 17.73 1.69
N GLY A 18 3.80 17.88 0.39
CA GLY A 18 4.80 18.00 -0.65
C GLY A 18 5.12 16.63 -1.27
N LYS A 19 6.42 16.30 -1.39
CA LYS A 19 6.85 15.06 -2.05
C LYS A 19 6.89 13.83 -1.12
N GLU A 20 6.53 14.00 0.15
CA GLU A 20 6.71 12.97 1.17
C GLU A 20 5.39 12.22 1.42
N ALA A 21 5.31 10.98 0.96
CA ALA A 21 4.20 10.07 1.28
C ALA A 21 4.35 9.42 2.68
N GLU A 22 5.26 9.93 3.50
CA GLU A 22 5.60 9.42 4.83
C GLU A 22 4.69 9.98 5.93
N HIS A 23 3.93 11.04 5.60
CA HIS A 23 2.99 11.66 6.51
C HIS A 23 1.57 11.22 6.19
N PHE A 24 0.77 11.10 7.24
CA PHE A 24 -0.63 10.72 7.09
C PHE A 24 -1.43 11.90 6.53
N THR A 25 -1.94 11.75 5.33
CA THR A 25 -2.68 12.79 4.59
C THR A 25 -4.18 12.54 4.61
N LYS A 26 -4.95 13.49 4.12
CA LYS A 26 -6.40 13.33 3.88
C LYS A 26 -6.69 12.10 3.01
N GLY A 27 -5.91 11.89 1.96
CA GLY A 27 -6.03 10.70 1.09
C GLY A 27 -5.74 9.40 1.82
N ALA A 28 -4.73 9.38 2.71
CA ALA A 28 -4.45 8.23 3.56
C ALA A 28 -5.61 7.93 4.52
N ALA A 29 -6.25 8.96 5.08
CA ALA A 29 -7.42 8.79 5.94
C ALA A 29 -8.61 8.19 5.18
N TYR A 30 -8.91 8.65 3.97
CA TYR A 30 -9.93 8.07 3.10
C TYR A 30 -9.62 6.61 2.74
N ALA A 31 -8.39 6.34 2.31
CA ALA A 31 -7.99 4.98 1.94
C ALA A 31 -8.07 3.99 3.11
N MET A 32 -7.67 4.42 4.30
CA MET A 32 -7.78 3.61 5.52
C MET A 32 -9.24 3.41 5.93
N LYS A 33 -10.08 4.47 5.87
CA LYS A 33 -11.52 4.34 6.12
C LYS A 33 -12.15 3.32 5.18
N ALA A 34 -11.87 3.41 3.88
CA ALA A 34 -12.34 2.45 2.89
C ALA A 34 -11.91 1.01 3.22
N ARG A 35 -10.65 0.82 3.59
CA ARG A 35 -10.10 -0.49 3.95
C ARG A 35 -10.75 -1.06 5.20
N PHE A 36 -10.92 -0.27 6.26
CA PHE A 36 -11.61 -0.71 7.46
C PHE A 36 -13.07 -1.08 7.20
N ALA A 37 -13.79 -0.25 6.45
CA ALA A 37 -15.17 -0.51 6.08
C ALA A 37 -15.31 -1.80 5.25
N LEU A 38 -14.37 -2.05 4.33
CA LEU A 38 -14.33 -3.29 3.55
C LEU A 38 -14.22 -4.53 4.45
N TYR A 39 -13.33 -4.50 5.46
CA TYR A 39 -13.18 -5.61 6.40
C TYR A 39 -14.38 -5.79 7.34
N MET A 40 -15.12 -4.72 7.62
CA MET A 40 -16.35 -4.77 8.43
C MET A 40 -17.58 -5.22 7.64
N GLY A 41 -17.48 -5.29 6.30
CA GLY A 41 -18.60 -5.58 5.43
C GLY A 41 -19.51 -4.38 5.13
N ASP A 42 -19.08 -3.17 5.50
CA ASP A 42 -19.81 -1.91 5.26
C ASP A 42 -19.50 -1.40 3.84
N TRP A 43 -20.00 -2.11 2.85
CA TRP A 43 -19.66 -1.93 1.42
C TRP A 43 -19.95 -0.53 0.90
N GLU A 44 -21.04 0.09 1.33
CA GLU A 44 -21.42 1.44 0.95
C GLU A 44 -20.39 2.47 1.44
N VAL A 45 -20.05 2.41 2.73
CA VAL A 45 -19.02 3.26 3.34
C VAL A 45 -17.66 3.05 2.70
N ALA A 46 -17.32 1.80 2.37
CA ALA A 46 -16.06 1.47 1.69
C ALA A 46 -16.01 2.09 0.29
N ALA A 47 -17.09 1.98 -0.48
CA ALA A 47 -17.18 2.53 -1.84
C ALA A 47 -17.14 4.07 -1.84
N GLU A 48 -17.87 4.71 -0.91
CA GLU A 48 -17.87 6.18 -0.77
C GLU A 48 -16.48 6.71 -0.40
N ALA A 49 -15.83 6.09 0.59
CA ALA A 49 -14.50 6.52 1.02
C ALA A 49 -13.44 6.29 -0.07
N ALA A 50 -13.49 5.17 -0.77
CA ALA A 50 -12.60 4.90 -1.89
C ALA A 50 -12.80 5.92 -3.02
N LYS A 51 -14.07 6.21 -3.36
CA LYS A 51 -14.39 7.22 -4.37
C LYS A 51 -13.89 8.61 -3.95
N ALA A 52 -14.10 9.01 -2.70
CA ALA A 52 -13.61 10.29 -2.19
C ALA A 52 -12.08 10.39 -2.25
N CYS A 53 -11.36 9.29 -2.01
CA CYS A 53 -9.91 9.25 -2.20
C CYS A 53 -9.51 9.47 -3.67
N MET A 54 -10.22 8.83 -4.60
CA MET A 54 -9.98 9.00 -6.05
C MET A 54 -10.30 10.43 -6.52
N ASP A 55 -11.37 11.01 -6.02
CA ASP A 55 -11.84 12.37 -6.38
C ASP A 55 -10.87 13.48 -5.92
N LEU A 56 -9.91 13.18 -5.04
CA LEU A 56 -8.81 14.09 -4.73
C LEU A 56 -7.90 14.38 -5.94
N ASN A 57 -7.86 13.50 -6.93
CA ASN A 57 -7.08 13.61 -8.16
C ASN A 57 -5.56 13.85 -7.95
N ILE A 58 -5.02 13.36 -6.85
CA ILE A 58 -3.58 13.45 -6.50
C ILE A 58 -2.83 12.14 -6.66
N TYR A 59 -3.55 11.03 -6.79
CA TYR A 59 -2.98 9.70 -6.99
C TYR A 59 -3.25 9.20 -8.41
N SER A 60 -2.32 8.44 -8.94
CA SER A 60 -2.47 7.77 -10.25
C SER A 60 -1.76 6.45 -10.24
N LEU A 61 -2.29 5.48 -10.99
CA LEU A 61 -1.67 4.16 -11.10
C LEU A 61 -0.32 4.26 -11.85
N GLU A 62 0.66 3.51 -11.38
CA GLU A 62 1.93 3.33 -12.09
C GLU A 62 1.71 2.41 -13.30
N PRO A 63 2.05 2.87 -14.51
CA PRO A 63 1.87 2.05 -15.72
C PRO A 63 2.68 0.75 -15.73
N ASP A 64 3.81 0.75 -15.02
CA ASP A 64 4.69 -0.42 -14.92
C ASP A 64 4.66 -0.96 -13.49
N TYR A 65 3.92 -2.04 -13.30
CA TYR A 65 3.75 -2.68 -11.99
C TYR A 65 5.10 -3.03 -11.32
N GLY A 66 6.11 -3.44 -12.09
CA GLY A 66 7.43 -3.78 -11.55
C GLY A 66 8.13 -2.59 -10.90
N LYS A 67 7.86 -1.37 -11.37
CA LYS A 67 8.47 -0.16 -10.81
C LYS A 67 7.96 0.21 -9.43
N LEU A 68 6.78 -0.25 -9.03
CA LEU A 68 6.25 -0.01 -7.68
C LEU A 68 7.20 -0.49 -6.57
N PHE A 69 8.00 -1.51 -6.86
CA PHE A 69 8.85 -2.18 -5.88
C PHE A 69 10.32 -1.70 -5.91
N LEU A 70 10.65 -0.76 -6.77
CA LEU A 70 12.00 -0.23 -6.85
C LEU A 70 12.21 0.91 -5.85
N GLN A 71 13.40 0.98 -5.29
CA GLN A 71 13.80 2.08 -4.40
C GLN A 71 13.79 3.45 -5.11
N SER A 72 14.06 3.46 -6.42
CA SER A 72 14.03 4.68 -7.25
C SER A 72 12.64 5.30 -7.38
N THR A 73 11.59 4.52 -7.13
CA THR A 73 10.18 4.96 -7.19
C THR A 73 9.57 5.17 -5.81
N LYS A 74 10.38 5.51 -4.83
CA LYS A 74 9.97 5.77 -3.44
C LYS A 74 8.81 6.76 -3.36
N THR A 75 8.80 7.79 -4.21
CA THR A 75 7.77 8.84 -4.28
C THR A 75 6.80 8.67 -5.45
N ASN A 76 6.53 7.42 -5.83
CA ASN A 76 5.60 7.10 -6.90
C ASN A 76 4.19 7.63 -6.59
N PRO A 77 3.47 8.24 -7.57
CA PRO A 77 2.15 8.82 -7.36
C PRO A 77 1.04 7.81 -7.01
N GLU A 78 1.27 6.51 -7.17
CA GLU A 78 0.34 5.48 -6.71
C GLU A 78 0.40 5.28 -5.18
N LYS A 79 1.50 5.65 -4.54
CA LYS A 79 1.70 5.44 -3.10
C LYS A 79 0.97 6.50 -2.30
N ILE A 80 -0.10 6.09 -1.62
CA ILE A 80 -0.93 6.97 -0.77
C ILE A 80 -0.24 7.24 0.57
N PHE A 81 0.32 6.21 1.18
CA PHE A 81 1.06 6.28 2.45
C PHE A 81 2.10 5.20 2.50
N ILE A 82 3.30 5.55 2.93
CA ILE A 82 4.41 4.61 3.09
C ILE A 82 5.05 4.78 4.46
N LEU A 83 5.47 3.67 5.04
CA LEU A 83 6.42 3.67 6.14
C LEU A 83 7.82 3.53 5.53
N PRO A 84 8.62 4.60 5.51
CA PRO A 84 9.92 4.56 4.87
C PRO A 84 10.81 3.59 5.63
N ARG A 85 11.47 2.73 4.86
CA ARG A 85 12.48 1.81 5.37
C ARG A 85 13.76 2.11 4.64
N SER A 86 14.80 2.39 5.37
CA SER A 86 16.11 2.69 4.78
C SER A 86 17.20 1.97 5.56
N ILE A 87 18.28 1.68 4.87
CA ILE A 87 19.55 1.36 5.49
C ILE A 87 20.18 2.70 5.85
N ALA A 88 19.96 3.16 7.08
CA ALA A 88 20.60 4.33 7.61
C ALA A 88 21.51 3.91 8.77
N ASN A 89 22.74 4.38 8.80
CA ASN A 89 23.72 4.10 9.85
C ASN A 89 23.95 2.60 10.12
N ASP A 90 24.01 1.80 9.05
CA ASP A 90 24.19 0.34 9.12
C ASP A 90 23.07 -0.43 9.86
N VAL A 91 22.00 0.23 10.20
CA VAL A 91 20.81 -0.42 10.74
C VAL A 91 19.90 -0.83 9.59
N ILE A 92 19.90 -2.12 9.29
CA ILE A 92 18.93 -2.72 8.35
C ILE A 92 17.59 -2.79 9.09
N VAL A 93 16.80 -1.73 8.97
CA VAL A 93 15.42 -1.76 9.44
C VAL A 93 14.66 -2.65 8.46
N ASP A 94 14.34 -3.86 8.91
CA ASP A 94 13.44 -4.80 8.24
C ASP A 94 14.01 -5.72 7.15
N SER A 95 15.26 -6.14 7.34
CA SER A 95 15.83 -7.25 6.56
C SER A 95 15.07 -8.57 6.74
N TRP A 96 14.32 -8.73 7.84
CA TRP A 96 13.60 -9.96 8.13
C TRP A 96 12.55 -10.33 7.07
N ILE A 97 11.78 -9.38 6.56
CA ILE A 97 10.79 -9.65 5.50
C ILE A 97 11.50 -10.08 4.23
N VAL A 98 12.54 -9.36 3.82
CA VAL A 98 13.30 -9.66 2.61
C VAL A 98 14.00 -11.00 2.74
N ILE A 99 14.74 -11.24 3.83
CA ILE A 99 15.48 -12.49 4.05
C ILE A 99 14.53 -13.70 4.14
N ASN A 100 13.39 -13.56 4.79
CA ASN A 100 12.41 -14.64 4.90
C ASN A 100 11.68 -14.92 3.58
N SER A 101 11.51 -13.92 2.71
CA SER A 101 10.82 -14.07 1.42
C SER A 101 11.77 -14.51 0.29
N LEU A 102 13.06 -14.19 0.39
CA LEU A 102 14.03 -14.61 -0.61
C LEU A 102 14.24 -16.13 -0.57
N PRO A 103 14.34 -16.78 -1.73
CA PRO A 103 14.67 -18.20 -1.81
C PRO A 103 16.10 -18.46 -1.34
N ARG A 104 16.38 -19.68 -0.91
CA ARG A 104 17.69 -20.05 -0.34
C ARG A 104 18.86 -19.87 -1.30
N ASN A 105 18.65 -20.11 -2.58
CA ASN A 105 19.66 -19.90 -3.64
C ASN A 105 19.98 -18.41 -3.87
N ALA A 106 19.12 -17.49 -3.39
CA ALA A 106 19.35 -16.05 -3.42
C ALA A 106 19.81 -15.51 -2.05
N GLY A 107 20.22 -16.36 -1.12
CA GLY A 107 20.71 -15.99 0.20
C GLY A 107 19.63 -15.76 1.26
N GLY A 108 18.39 -16.10 0.99
CA GLY A 108 17.29 -16.00 1.95
C GLY A 108 16.98 -17.30 2.68
N TYR A 109 16.01 -17.25 3.56
CA TYR A 109 15.54 -18.44 4.31
C TYR A 109 14.40 -19.17 3.62
N GLY A 110 13.67 -18.54 2.69
CA GLY A 110 12.51 -19.12 2.02
C GLY A 110 11.40 -19.51 3.00
N SER A 111 11.26 -18.77 4.08
CA SER A 111 10.26 -19.07 5.13
C SER A 111 8.87 -18.58 4.78
N CYS A 112 8.76 -17.56 3.94
CA CYS A 112 7.51 -17.02 3.45
C CYS A 112 7.36 -17.38 1.98
N CYS A 113 6.54 -18.38 1.71
CA CYS A 113 6.22 -18.80 0.35
C CYS A 113 4.76 -18.45 0.02
N PRO A 114 4.45 -18.11 -1.22
CA PRO A 114 3.06 -17.93 -1.64
C PRO A 114 2.31 -19.27 -1.51
N SER A 115 1.02 -19.19 -1.17
CA SER A 115 0.14 -20.34 -1.20
C SER A 115 -0.18 -20.74 -2.65
N TRP A 116 -0.63 -21.98 -2.84
CA TRP A 116 -1.13 -22.42 -4.15
C TRP A 116 -2.32 -21.58 -4.61
N ASP A 117 -3.20 -21.17 -3.69
CA ASP A 117 -4.35 -20.33 -4.02
C ASP A 117 -3.92 -18.96 -4.54
N LEU A 118 -2.88 -18.37 -3.93
CA LEU A 118 -2.32 -17.11 -4.43
C LEU A 118 -1.69 -17.30 -5.81
N LEU A 119 -0.95 -18.39 -6.02
CA LEU A 119 -0.35 -18.67 -7.32
C LEU A 119 -1.41 -18.89 -8.40
N ALA A 120 -2.47 -19.64 -8.08
CA ALA A 120 -3.59 -19.88 -8.97
C ALA A 120 -4.45 -18.64 -9.28
N ALA A 121 -4.37 -17.60 -8.42
CA ALA A 121 -5.06 -16.34 -8.66
C ALA A 121 -4.40 -15.47 -9.74
N TYR A 122 -3.15 -15.73 -10.07
CA TYR A 122 -2.48 -15.07 -11.19
C TYR A 122 -2.85 -15.74 -12.50
N LEU A 123 -3.34 -14.95 -13.43
CA LEU A 123 -3.69 -15.44 -14.76
C LEU A 123 -2.42 -15.73 -15.57
N CYS A 124 -2.46 -16.78 -16.39
CA CYS A 124 -1.46 -17.02 -17.41
C CYS A 124 -1.56 -15.98 -18.55
N THR A 125 -0.58 -15.97 -19.46
CA THR A 125 -0.54 -15.03 -20.59
C THR A 125 -1.72 -15.16 -21.56
N ASP A 126 -2.42 -16.28 -21.52
CA ASP A 126 -3.66 -16.55 -22.28
C ASP A 126 -4.94 -16.12 -21.51
N GLY A 127 -4.81 -15.56 -20.30
CA GLY A 127 -5.90 -15.11 -19.46
C GLY A 127 -6.62 -16.22 -18.68
N LEU A 128 -6.09 -17.44 -18.69
CA LEU A 128 -6.60 -18.56 -17.90
C LEU A 128 -5.83 -18.71 -16.58
N PRO A 129 -6.46 -19.23 -15.52
CA PRO A 129 -5.79 -19.51 -14.23
C PRO A 129 -4.79 -20.66 -14.35
#